data_50d5a0c4d3968715fd83c1c8706f7717
#
_entry.id   50d5a0c4d3968715fd83c1c8706f7717
#
_cell.length_a   1.000
_cell.length_b   1.000
_cell.length_c   1.000
_cell.angle_alpha   90.00
_cell.angle_beta   90.00
_cell.angle_gamma   90.00
#
_symmetry.space_group_name_H-M   'P 1'
#
loop_
_entity.id
_entity.type
_entity.pdbx_description
1 polymer ?
#
loop_
_entity_poly.entity_id
_entity_poly.type
_entity_poly.pdbx_seq_one_letter_code
_entity_poly.pdbx_strand_id
1 'polypeptide(L)'
;AEALFVPGKSVRTEYAYISTKERNYSKAELEIFWKQCRSIVKKENCANEEGNPFEFTGRMMKSALYSNIVYPIRRHGEYIAHYTPGKRWDSLYTWDSGFIGLGMLDYSSKLAEYVMDTYLSEPDNTDFAFVAHGSLVPTQFYLYYEILNRADAKERENLKKYYPMFLRYYRYMAGRTEESTMSRLGNGLLTVYDYFYNASGMDDYPPQVELHRKNMEQ
;
A
#
# COMPACT_ATOMS: atom_id res chain seq x y z
N ALA A 1 20.92 10.89 -20.94
CA ALA A 1 21.33 10.17 -22.14
C ALA A 1 20.23 10.31 -23.19
N GLU A 2 20.58 10.82 -24.36
CA GLU A 2 19.65 10.89 -25.50
C GLU A 2 19.84 9.62 -26.32
N ALA A 3 18.73 8.91 -26.64
CA ALA A 3 18.74 7.79 -27.56
C ALA A 3 18.05 8.21 -28.87
N LEU A 4 18.77 8.19 -29.96
CA LEU A 4 18.24 8.41 -31.30
C LEU A 4 17.85 7.07 -31.93
N PHE A 5 16.57 6.85 -32.18
CA PHE A 5 16.09 5.66 -32.89
C PHE A 5 16.05 5.92 -34.39
N VAL A 6 16.91 5.24 -35.12
CA VAL A 6 16.89 5.27 -36.59
C VAL A 6 16.28 3.96 -37.09
N PRO A 7 15.21 4.00 -37.91
CA PRO A 7 14.66 2.80 -38.51
C PRO A 7 15.70 2.08 -39.34
N GLY A 8 15.93 0.81 -39.07
CA GLY A 8 16.91 0.01 -39.78
C GLY A 8 16.47 -1.45 -39.90
N LYS A 9 17.20 -2.23 -40.69
CA LYS A 9 16.95 -3.67 -40.93
C LYS A 9 17.49 -4.57 -39.82
N SER A 10 18.15 -4.01 -38.80
CA SER A 10 18.70 -4.76 -37.65
C SER A 10 18.08 -4.29 -36.34
N VAL A 11 17.80 -5.24 -35.45
CA VAL A 11 17.37 -4.97 -34.09
C VAL A 11 18.61 -4.99 -33.20
N ARG A 12 18.84 -3.87 -32.49
CA ARG A 12 19.87 -3.78 -31.46
C ARG A 12 19.19 -3.67 -30.10
N THR A 13 19.60 -4.51 -29.16
CA THR A 13 19.13 -4.43 -27.76
C THR A 13 20.18 -3.74 -26.93
N GLU A 14 19.81 -2.63 -26.31
CA GLU A 14 20.60 -1.91 -25.32
C GLU A 14 19.98 -2.08 -23.93
N TYR A 15 20.82 -2.14 -22.92
CA TYR A 15 20.43 -2.26 -21.53
C TYR A 15 20.88 -1.02 -20.77
N ALA A 16 20.00 -0.47 -19.96
CA ALA A 16 20.32 0.58 -18.99
C ALA A 16 19.83 0.15 -17.61
N TYR A 17 20.52 0.58 -16.57
CA TYR A 17 20.11 0.38 -15.20
C TYR A 17 20.36 1.62 -14.36
N ILE A 18 19.56 1.78 -13.31
CA ILE A 18 19.76 2.78 -12.26
C ILE A 18 19.88 2.01 -10.95
N SER A 19 20.92 2.31 -10.17
CA SER A 19 21.15 1.64 -8.89
C SER A 19 21.41 2.67 -7.79
N THR A 20 20.92 2.40 -6.59
CA THR A 20 21.22 3.16 -5.37
C THR A 20 22.51 2.68 -4.71
N LYS A 21 23.11 1.61 -5.22
CA LYS A 21 24.40 1.06 -4.76
C LYS A 21 25.45 1.26 -5.84
N GLU A 22 26.64 1.59 -5.42
CA GLU A 22 27.80 1.64 -6.31
C GLU A 22 28.18 0.22 -6.75
N ARG A 23 27.60 -0.21 -7.87
CA ARG A 23 27.86 -1.51 -8.47
C ARG A 23 27.74 -1.41 -9.98
N ASN A 24 28.75 -1.88 -10.66
CA ASN A 24 28.73 -2.04 -12.11
C ASN A 24 28.21 -3.43 -12.49
N TYR A 25 27.20 -3.45 -13.32
CA TYR A 25 26.67 -4.69 -13.89
C TYR A 25 27.22 -4.91 -15.28
N SER A 26 27.69 -6.13 -15.53
CA SER A 26 28.07 -6.56 -16.88
C SER A 26 26.83 -6.74 -17.76
N LYS A 27 27.03 -6.69 -19.07
CA LYS A 27 25.95 -6.96 -20.03
C LYS A 27 25.30 -8.32 -19.78
N ALA A 28 26.10 -9.34 -19.47
CA ALA A 28 25.60 -10.69 -19.19
C ALA A 28 24.67 -10.73 -17.96
N GLU A 29 25.00 -10.02 -16.88
CA GLU A 29 24.14 -9.91 -15.70
C GLU A 29 22.82 -9.20 -16.04
N LEU A 30 22.86 -8.11 -16.81
CA LEU A 30 21.67 -7.41 -17.23
C LEU A 30 20.77 -8.28 -18.14
N GLU A 31 21.36 -9.09 -19.00
CA GLU A 31 20.61 -10.07 -19.81
C GLU A 31 19.92 -11.14 -18.95
N ILE A 32 20.59 -11.62 -17.90
CA ILE A 32 20.00 -12.56 -16.93
C ILE A 32 18.81 -11.90 -16.21
N PHE A 33 18.97 -10.70 -15.68
CA PHE A 33 17.88 -9.96 -15.03
C PHE A 33 16.69 -9.75 -15.98
N TRP A 34 16.97 -9.33 -17.20
CA TRP A 34 15.93 -9.17 -18.21
C TRP A 34 15.16 -10.46 -18.49
N LYS A 35 15.87 -11.58 -18.65
CA LYS A 35 15.22 -12.89 -18.84
C LYS A 35 14.39 -13.30 -17.64
N GLN A 36 14.88 -13.05 -16.42
CA GLN A 36 14.15 -13.31 -15.19
C GLN A 36 12.86 -12.47 -15.12
N CYS A 37 12.94 -11.17 -15.36
CA CYS A 37 11.77 -10.28 -15.39
C CYS A 37 10.74 -10.75 -16.43
N ARG A 38 11.19 -11.08 -17.64
CA ARG A 38 10.29 -11.61 -18.70
C ARG A 38 9.65 -12.95 -18.33
N SER A 39 10.36 -13.82 -17.61
CA SER A 39 9.81 -15.09 -17.16
C SER A 39 8.71 -14.91 -16.12
N ILE A 40 8.85 -13.92 -15.25
CA ILE A 40 7.83 -13.56 -14.25
C ILE A 40 6.58 -13.08 -14.97
N VAL A 41 6.72 -12.14 -15.91
CA VAL A 41 5.59 -11.59 -16.68
C VAL A 41 4.87 -12.69 -17.49
N LYS A 42 5.62 -13.63 -18.09
CA LYS A 42 5.03 -14.73 -18.86
C LYS A 42 4.31 -15.79 -18.02
N LYS A 43 4.66 -15.93 -16.74
CA LYS A 43 4.00 -16.89 -15.85
C LYS A 43 2.62 -16.42 -15.37
N GLU A 44 2.31 -15.18 -15.61
CA GLU A 44 1.04 -14.56 -15.21
C GLU A 44 0.02 -14.65 -16.33
N ASN A 45 -0.31 -15.87 -16.71
CA ASN A 45 -1.43 -16.12 -17.60
C ASN A 45 -2.74 -15.97 -16.82
N CYS A 46 -3.79 -15.53 -17.49
CA CYS A 46 -5.13 -15.58 -16.94
C CYS A 46 -5.46 -16.99 -16.46
N ALA A 47 -6.22 -17.08 -15.37
CA ALA A 47 -6.56 -18.37 -14.77
C ALA A 47 -7.37 -19.31 -15.71
N ASN A 48 -8.00 -18.72 -16.73
CA ASN A 48 -8.78 -19.43 -17.75
C ASN A 48 -8.77 -18.65 -19.08
N GLU A 49 -9.24 -19.30 -20.15
CA GLU A 49 -9.30 -18.69 -21.48
C GLU A 49 -10.26 -17.50 -21.57
N GLU A 50 -11.31 -17.47 -20.76
CA GLU A 50 -12.27 -16.37 -20.69
C GLU A 50 -11.62 -15.08 -20.16
N GLY A 51 -10.58 -15.19 -19.35
CA GLY A 51 -9.81 -14.07 -18.84
C GLY A 51 -8.83 -13.48 -19.84
N ASN A 52 -8.47 -14.18 -20.92
CA ASN A 52 -7.45 -13.73 -21.88
C ASN A 52 -7.72 -12.34 -22.49
N PRO A 53 -8.96 -11.95 -22.83
CA PRO A 53 -9.24 -10.59 -23.32
C PRO A 53 -8.85 -9.49 -22.35
N PHE A 54 -8.79 -9.78 -21.05
CA PHE A 54 -8.49 -8.84 -19.97
C PHE A 54 -7.03 -8.86 -19.51
N GLU A 55 -6.19 -9.76 -20.08
CA GLU A 55 -4.78 -9.90 -19.68
C GLU A 55 -4.01 -8.60 -19.71
N PHE A 56 -4.20 -7.79 -20.75
CA PHE A 56 -3.53 -6.49 -20.86
C PHE A 56 -3.94 -5.54 -19.73
N THR A 57 -5.24 -5.46 -19.43
CA THR A 57 -5.76 -4.63 -18.35
C THR A 57 -5.25 -5.10 -16.99
N GLY A 58 -5.24 -6.40 -16.74
CA GLY A 58 -4.68 -6.99 -15.52
C GLY A 58 -3.20 -6.64 -15.33
N ARG A 59 -2.40 -6.71 -16.39
CA ARG A 59 -0.98 -6.30 -16.36
C ARG A 59 -0.80 -4.81 -16.10
N MET A 60 -1.65 -3.96 -16.66
CA MET A 60 -1.61 -2.52 -16.40
C MET A 60 -1.96 -2.19 -14.95
N MET A 61 -3.01 -2.82 -14.41
CA MET A 61 -3.40 -2.65 -13.00
C MET A 61 -2.28 -3.10 -12.06
N LYS A 62 -1.68 -4.25 -12.32
CA LYS A 62 -0.53 -4.74 -11.56
C LYS A 62 0.65 -3.78 -11.64
N SER A 63 0.97 -3.29 -12.84
CA SER A 63 2.05 -2.30 -13.02
C SER A 63 1.80 -1.04 -12.21
N ALA A 64 0.56 -0.56 -12.13
CA ALA A 64 0.19 0.59 -11.31
C ALA A 64 0.45 0.32 -9.82
N LEU A 65 0.00 -0.82 -9.29
CA LEU A 65 0.26 -1.21 -7.90
C LEU A 65 1.75 -1.26 -7.57
N TYR A 66 2.55 -1.89 -8.42
CA TYR A 66 4.00 -2.07 -8.18
C TYR A 66 4.82 -0.81 -8.42
N SER A 67 4.35 0.15 -9.21
CA SER A 67 5.09 1.36 -9.54
C SER A 67 4.76 2.56 -8.66
N ASN A 68 3.65 2.53 -7.93
CA ASN A 68 3.25 3.61 -7.03
C ASN A 68 3.93 3.44 -5.66
N ILE A 69 5.21 3.72 -5.63
CA ILE A 69 6.06 3.61 -4.44
C ILE A 69 6.63 4.98 -4.11
N VAL A 70 6.60 5.34 -2.83
CA VAL A 70 7.32 6.47 -2.27
C VAL A 70 8.41 6.01 -1.32
N TYR A 71 9.51 6.76 -1.28
CA TYR A 71 10.67 6.51 -0.44
C TYR A 71 11.42 7.83 -0.20
N PRO A 72 11.97 8.07 0.98
CA PRO A 72 11.90 7.23 2.18
C PRO A 72 10.68 7.55 3.05
N ILE A 73 10.02 6.54 3.57
CA ILE A 73 9.06 6.68 4.67
C ILE A 73 9.67 6.07 5.92
N ARG A 74 9.64 6.79 7.02
CA ARG A 74 10.16 6.27 8.29
C ARG A 74 9.07 5.50 9.02
N ARG A 75 9.36 4.23 9.30
CA ARG A 75 8.45 3.32 10.00
C ARG A 75 9.24 2.30 10.81
N HIS A 76 8.81 1.99 12.03
CA HIS A 76 9.48 1.04 12.94
C HIS A 76 10.99 1.34 13.15
N GLY A 77 11.34 2.63 13.17
CA GLY A 77 12.73 3.06 13.32
C GLY A 77 13.59 2.99 12.05
N GLU A 78 13.05 2.49 10.95
CA GLU A 78 13.73 2.31 9.67
C GLU A 78 13.11 3.15 8.55
N TYR A 79 13.86 3.32 7.47
CA TYR A 79 13.34 3.91 6.24
C TYR A 79 12.89 2.81 5.29
N ILE A 80 11.63 2.86 4.89
CA ILE A 80 10.99 1.87 4.03
C ILE A 80 10.50 2.48 2.73
N ALA A 81 10.37 1.64 1.70
CA ALA A 81 9.56 1.93 0.52
C ALA A 81 8.09 1.63 0.85
N HIS A 82 7.21 2.56 0.54
CA HIS A 82 5.79 2.44 0.84
C HIS A 82 4.96 2.45 -0.44
N TYR A 83 4.02 1.53 -0.53
CA TYR A 83 3.04 1.48 -1.61
C TYR A 83 1.88 2.44 -1.32
N THR A 84 1.59 3.33 -2.25
CA THR A 84 0.68 4.46 -2.11
C THR A 84 -0.32 4.52 -3.27
N PRO A 85 -1.48 5.19 -3.12
CA PRO A 85 -2.44 5.32 -4.22
C PRO A 85 -1.90 6.08 -5.44
N GLY A 86 -0.88 6.90 -5.25
CA GLY A 86 -0.24 7.62 -6.36
C GLY A 86 1.10 8.22 -5.97
N LYS A 87 1.99 8.38 -6.93
CA LYS A 87 3.38 8.85 -6.72
C LYS A 87 3.52 10.23 -6.05
N ARG A 88 2.46 11.03 -6.06
CA ARG A 88 2.42 12.34 -5.43
C ARG A 88 1.93 12.31 -3.98
N TRP A 89 1.53 11.13 -3.51
CA TRP A 89 0.96 10.91 -2.19
C TRP A 89 2.06 10.33 -1.32
N ASP A 90 2.79 11.19 -0.66
CA ASP A 90 4.06 10.88 0.02
C ASP A 90 3.91 10.50 1.50
N SER A 91 2.67 10.27 1.96
CA SER A 91 2.35 9.89 3.33
C SER A 91 1.73 8.50 3.43
N LEU A 92 1.48 8.07 4.65
CA LEU A 92 0.80 6.82 4.96
C LEU A 92 -0.72 7.03 4.94
N TYR A 93 -1.39 6.49 3.94
CA TYR A 93 -2.85 6.58 3.77
C TYR A 93 -3.49 5.25 4.15
N THR A 94 -4.10 5.20 5.33
CA THR A 94 -4.52 3.96 5.99
C THR A 94 -5.55 3.18 5.18
N TRP A 95 -6.63 3.80 4.75
CA TRP A 95 -7.68 3.05 4.06
C TRP A 95 -7.31 2.66 2.63
N ASP A 96 -6.58 3.51 1.91
CA ASP A 96 -6.06 3.18 0.57
C ASP A 96 -5.15 1.97 0.60
N SER A 97 -4.30 1.87 1.62
CA SER A 97 -3.34 0.78 1.74
C SER A 97 -4.00 -0.59 1.92
N GLY A 98 -5.15 -0.66 2.57
CA GLY A 98 -5.92 -1.89 2.64
C GLY A 98 -6.34 -2.39 1.25
N PHE A 99 -6.82 -1.51 0.38
CA PHE A 99 -7.14 -1.85 -1.01
C PHE A 99 -5.91 -2.17 -1.85
N ILE A 100 -4.81 -1.44 -1.66
CA ILE A 100 -3.53 -1.74 -2.30
C ILE A 100 -3.07 -3.14 -1.91
N GLY A 101 -3.12 -3.48 -0.61
CA GLY A 101 -2.79 -4.80 -0.11
C GLY A 101 -3.67 -5.90 -0.68
N LEU A 102 -4.97 -5.67 -0.84
CA LEU A 102 -5.89 -6.60 -1.50
C LEU A 102 -5.50 -6.85 -2.96
N GLY A 103 -5.18 -5.79 -3.69
CA GLY A 103 -4.68 -5.93 -5.05
C GLY A 103 -3.34 -6.67 -5.12
N MET A 104 -2.44 -6.43 -4.16
CA MET A 104 -1.17 -7.16 -4.06
C MET A 104 -1.36 -8.64 -3.73
N LEU A 105 -2.39 -8.99 -2.97
CA LEU A 105 -2.65 -10.36 -2.52
C LEU A 105 -2.89 -11.34 -3.68
N ASP A 106 -3.37 -10.86 -4.81
CA ASP A 106 -3.55 -11.68 -6.01
C ASP A 106 -2.21 -12.03 -6.70
N TYR A 107 -1.14 -11.35 -6.34
CA TYR A 107 0.18 -11.54 -6.95
C TYR A 107 1.24 -12.02 -5.96
N SER A 108 1.16 -11.55 -4.70
CA SER A 108 2.14 -11.88 -3.67
C SER A 108 1.57 -11.65 -2.28
N SER A 109 1.30 -12.74 -1.55
CA SER A 109 0.88 -12.69 -0.15
C SER A 109 1.91 -11.95 0.74
N LYS A 110 3.19 -12.10 0.45
CA LYS A 110 4.27 -11.40 1.18
C LYS A 110 4.22 -9.88 1.00
N LEU A 111 3.88 -9.38 -0.19
CA LEU A 111 3.74 -7.94 -0.41
C LEU A 111 2.45 -7.41 0.22
N ALA A 112 1.38 -8.18 0.20
CA ALA A 112 0.15 -7.83 0.92
C ALA A 112 0.39 -7.75 2.43
N GLU A 113 1.10 -8.73 3.00
CA GLU A 113 1.52 -8.73 4.40
C GLU A 113 2.43 -7.53 4.72
N TYR A 114 3.40 -7.21 3.85
CA TYR A 114 4.27 -6.04 3.99
C TYR A 114 3.48 -4.72 4.02
N VAL A 115 2.52 -4.55 3.10
CA VAL A 115 1.65 -3.35 3.07
C VAL A 115 0.84 -3.26 4.37
N MET A 116 0.28 -4.37 4.83
CA MET A 116 -0.48 -4.44 6.09
C MET A 116 0.39 -4.10 7.30
N ASP A 117 1.56 -4.73 7.41
CA ASP A 117 2.51 -4.56 8.52
C ASP A 117 2.97 -3.11 8.68
N THR A 118 3.13 -2.40 7.57
CA THR A 118 3.52 -0.98 7.57
C THR A 118 2.60 -0.11 8.45
N TYR A 119 1.34 -0.47 8.61
CA TYR A 119 0.33 0.28 9.36
C TYR A 119 0.10 -0.22 10.78
N LEU A 120 0.68 -1.35 11.14
CA LEU A 120 0.50 -1.96 12.45
C LEU A 120 1.63 -1.57 13.40
N SER A 121 1.35 -1.55 14.67
CA SER A 121 2.33 -1.29 15.73
C SER A 121 2.16 -2.27 16.86
N GLU A 122 3.28 -2.68 17.44
CA GLU A 122 3.28 -3.46 18.66
C GLU A 122 2.48 -2.75 19.76
N PRO A 123 1.80 -3.49 20.66
CA PRO A 123 0.93 -2.89 21.68
C PRO A 123 1.58 -1.81 22.53
N ASP A 124 2.88 -1.93 22.79
CA ASP A 124 3.63 -1.01 23.63
C ASP A 124 4.38 0.09 22.85
N ASN A 125 4.28 0.08 21.54
CA ASN A 125 4.96 1.04 20.68
C ASN A 125 4.05 2.24 20.41
N THR A 126 4.55 3.46 20.56
CA THR A 126 3.83 4.70 20.25
C THR A 126 3.88 5.10 18.78
N ASP A 127 4.64 4.38 17.96
CA ASP A 127 4.78 4.64 16.52
C ASP A 127 3.58 4.08 15.75
N PHE A 128 2.51 4.86 15.67
CA PHE A 128 1.29 4.51 14.93
C PHE A 128 1.24 5.14 13.54
N ALA A 129 1.27 4.33 12.50
CA ALA A 129 1.06 4.85 11.16
C ALA A 129 -0.38 5.32 10.91
N PHE A 130 -1.37 4.62 11.45
CA PHE A 130 -2.78 4.95 11.26
C PHE A 130 -3.23 6.20 12.01
N VAL A 131 -2.45 6.73 12.96
CA VAL A 131 -2.73 7.99 13.62
C VAL A 131 -2.50 9.18 12.72
N ALA A 132 -1.51 9.10 11.82
CA ALA A 132 -1.14 10.20 10.93
C ALA A 132 -2.22 10.50 9.89
N HIS A 133 -2.78 9.46 9.28
CA HIS A 133 -3.86 9.52 8.31
C HIS A 133 -4.92 8.45 8.59
N GLY A 134 -5.33 8.40 9.86
CA GLY A 134 -6.35 7.47 10.32
C GLY A 134 -7.67 7.71 9.63
N SER A 135 -8.15 6.71 8.92
CA SER A 135 -9.47 6.70 8.33
C SER A 135 -10.39 5.78 9.13
N LEU A 136 -11.66 6.15 9.21
CA LEU A 136 -12.70 5.30 9.81
C LEU A 136 -13.03 4.07 8.95
N VAL A 137 -12.56 4.02 7.72
CA VAL A 137 -12.78 2.88 6.82
C VAL A 137 -11.77 1.77 7.17
N PRO A 138 -12.22 0.64 7.74
CA PRO A 138 -11.33 -0.35 8.36
C PRO A 138 -10.78 -1.35 7.33
N THR A 139 -10.22 -0.88 6.23
CA THR A 139 -9.74 -1.70 5.12
C THR A 139 -8.59 -2.62 5.48
N GLN A 140 -7.78 -2.24 6.49
CA GLN A 140 -6.70 -3.09 7.00
C GLN A 140 -7.23 -4.38 7.66
N PHE A 141 -8.38 -4.31 8.34
CA PHE A 141 -9.01 -5.51 8.90
C PHE A 141 -9.51 -6.44 7.80
N TYR A 142 -10.05 -5.86 6.73
CA TYR A 142 -10.49 -6.62 5.58
C TYR A 142 -9.32 -7.30 4.87
N LEU A 143 -8.22 -6.57 4.69
CA LEU A 143 -6.98 -7.14 4.14
C LEU A 143 -6.48 -8.31 5.00
N TYR A 144 -6.42 -8.16 6.32
CA TYR A 144 -6.01 -9.24 7.21
C TYR A 144 -6.90 -10.47 7.11
N TYR A 145 -8.21 -10.26 7.07
CA TYR A 145 -9.19 -11.32 6.88
C TYR A 145 -8.96 -12.08 5.56
N GLU A 146 -8.72 -11.37 4.46
CA GLU A 146 -8.47 -11.98 3.17
C GLU A 146 -7.12 -12.72 3.11
N ILE A 147 -6.09 -12.20 3.76
CA ILE A 147 -4.80 -12.92 3.91
C ILE A 147 -5.03 -14.23 4.68
N LEU A 148 -5.76 -14.19 5.81
CA LEU A 148 -6.07 -15.39 6.60
C LEU A 148 -6.88 -16.42 5.82
N ASN A 149 -7.83 -15.99 4.99
CA ASN A 149 -8.65 -16.90 4.19
C ASN A 149 -7.83 -17.67 3.14
N ARG A 150 -6.79 -17.03 2.59
CA ARG A 150 -5.92 -17.63 1.56
C ARG A 150 -4.73 -18.39 2.15
N ALA A 151 -4.42 -18.19 3.43
CA ALA A 151 -3.29 -18.78 4.11
C ALA A 151 -3.53 -20.27 4.44
N ASP A 152 -2.48 -21.07 4.34
CA ASP A 152 -2.48 -22.44 4.87
C ASP A 152 -2.42 -22.46 6.41
N ALA A 153 -2.46 -23.66 7.01
CA ALA A 153 -2.47 -23.80 8.47
C ALA A 153 -1.20 -23.26 9.14
N LYS A 154 -0.04 -23.41 8.51
CA LYS A 154 1.24 -22.91 9.02
C LYS A 154 1.34 -21.39 8.89
N GLU A 155 0.91 -20.87 7.77
CA GLU A 155 0.86 -19.41 7.53
C GLU A 155 -0.09 -18.74 8.50
N ARG A 156 -1.29 -19.30 8.73
CA ARG A 156 -2.25 -18.80 9.73
C ARG A 156 -1.66 -18.73 11.13
N GLU A 157 -0.86 -19.75 11.53
CA GLU A 157 -0.18 -19.71 12.83
C GLU A 157 0.79 -18.53 12.92
N ASN A 158 1.57 -18.29 11.87
CA ASN A 158 2.50 -17.14 11.79
C ASN A 158 1.77 -15.79 11.81
N LEU A 159 0.58 -15.72 11.24
CA LEU A 159 -0.22 -14.49 11.17
C LEU A 159 -0.87 -14.11 12.50
N LYS A 160 -0.93 -15.02 13.47
CA LYS A 160 -1.44 -14.73 14.83
C LYS A 160 -0.66 -13.63 15.54
N LYS A 161 0.61 -13.41 15.20
CA LYS A 161 1.43 -12.30 15.73
C LYS A 161 0.78 -10.93 15.52
N TYR A 162 -0.05 -10.77 14.49
CA TYR A 162 -0.72 -9.51 14.17
C TYR A 162 -1.99 -9.25 15.00
N TYR A 163 -2.53 -10.28 15.65
CA TYR A 163 -3.78 -10.12 16.42
C TYR A 163 -3.71 -9.05 17.50
N PRO A 164 -2.68 -8.99 18.39
CA PRO A 164 -2.59 -7.94 19.38
C PRO A 164 -2.45 -6.55 18.76
N MET A 165 -1.76 -6.40 17.63
CA MET A 165 -1.62 -5.15 16.91
C MET A 165 -2.97 -4.69 16.34
N PHE A 166 -3.72 -5.60 15.72
CA PHE A 166 -5.07 -5.32 15.23
C PHE A 166 -6.05 -5.01 16.36
N LEU A 167 -5.94 -5.68 17.50
CA LEU A 167 -6.76 -5.38 18.68
C LEU A 167 -6.49 -3.96 19.19
N ARG A 168 -5.25 -3.53 19.19
CA ARG A 168 -4.86 -2.16 19.51
C ARG A 168 -5.45 -1.18 18.49
N TYR A 169 -5.30 -1.45 17.19
CA TYR A 169 -5.87 -0.63 16.14
C TYR A 169 -7.39 -0.51 16.29
N TYR A 170 -8.09 -1.62 16.52
CA TYR A 170 -9.53 -1.62 16.78
C TYR A 170 -9.89 -0.74 17.99
N ARG A 171 -9.20 -0.89 19.11
CA ARG A 171 -9.48 -0.11 20.31
C ARG A 171 -9.29 1.38 20.06
N TYR A 172 -8.25 1.77 19.34
CA TYR A 172 -8.03 3.15 18.94
C TYR A 172 -9.20 3.67 18.07
N MET A 173 -9.55 2.95 17.01
CA MET A 173 -10.64 3.33 16.10
C MET A 173 -12.01 3.33 16.79
N ALA A 174 -12.19 2.51 17.80
CA ALA A 174 -13.41 2.47 18.62
C ALA A 174 -13.44 3.52 19.75
N GLY A 175 -12.44 4.40 19.83
CA GLY A 175 -12.37 5.43 20.87
C GLY A 175 -12.13 4.88 22.26
N ARG A 176 -11.48 3.72 22.40
CA ARG A 176 -11.31 2.98 23.66
C ARG A 176 -9.88 3.01 24.22
N THR A 177 -9.05 3.91 23.74
CA THR A 177 -7.70 4.14 24.24
C THR A 177 -7.54 5.62 24.61
N GLU A 178 -6.63 5.93 25.52
CA GLU A 178 -6.40 7.30 25.98
C GLU A 178 -5.91 8.21 24.83
N GLU A 179 -5.09 7.67 23.94
CA GLU A 179 -4.57 8.38 22.78
C GLU A 179 -5.59 8.53 21.64
N SER A 180 -6.75 7.88 21.73
CA SER A 180 -7.75 7.93 20.65
C SER A 180 -8.37 9.31 20.50
N THR A 181 -8.39 9.78 19.27
CA THR A 181 -9.09 11.01 18.88
C THR A 181 -10.53 10.78 18.44
N MET A 182 -10.98 9.53 18.43
CA MET A 182 -12.25 9.13 17.82
C MET A 182 -13.47 9.38 18.72
N SER A 183 -13.29 9.54 20.02
CA SER A 183 -14.38 9.72 21.01
C SER A 183 -14.39 11.09 21.68
N ARG A 184 -13.86 12.12 21.04
CA ARG A 184 -13.67 13.47 21.63
C ARG A 184 -14.95 14.13 22.15
N LEU A 185 -16.10 13.80 21.58
CA LEU A 185 -17.38 14.40 21.96
C LEU A 185 -17.97 13.83 23.26
N GLY A 186 -17.48 12.71 23.75
CA GLY A 186 -17.97 12.07 24.98
C GLY A 186 -19.44 11.62 24.95
N ASN A 187 -20.09 11.63 23.79
CA ASN A 187 -21.52 11.34 23.61
C ASN A 187 -21.80 9.93 23.07
N GLY A 188 -20.79 9.05 23.02
CA GLY A 188 -20.89 7.70 22.49
C GLY A 188 -20.80 7.59 20.97
N LEU A 189 -20.70 8.71 20.26
CA LEU A 189 -20.45 8.73 18.82
C LEU A 189 -18.97 8.84 18.51
N LEU A 190 -18.54 8.21 17.43
CA LEU A 190 -17.20 8.38 16.93
C LEU A 190 -17.09 9.66 16.08
N THR A 191 -15.97 10.34 16.21
CA THR A 191 -15.65 11.52 15.40
C THR A 191 -14.85 11.12 14.17
N VAL A 192 -15.05 11.84 13.08
CA VAL A 192 -14.28 11.68 11.82
C VAL A 192 -13.11 12.67 11.74
N TYR A 193 -12.85 13.38 12.83
CA TYR A 193 -11.81 14.40 12.88
C TYR A 193 -10.45 13.76 13.11
N ASP A 194 -9.55 13.98 12.19
CA ASP A 194 -8.12 14.00 12.41
C ASP A 194 -7.57 15.38 11.98
N TYR A 195 -6.31 15.52 11.71
CA TYR A 195 -5.78 16.79 11.22
C TYR A 195 -6.20 17.12 9.76
N PHE A 196 -6.76 16.16 9.03
CA PHE A 196 -7.54 16.39 7.84
C PHE A 196 -9.02 16.42 8.19
N TYR A 197 -9.74 17.37 7.69
CA TYR A 197 -11.19 17.47 7.85
C TYR A 197 -11.97 16.30 7.20
N ASN A 198 -11.27 15.38 6.57
CA ASN A 198 -11.83 14.32 5.75
C ASN A 198 -11.33 12.91 6.11
N ALA A 199 -11.29 12.58 7.39
CA ALA A 199 -10.93 11.23 7.84
C ALA A 199 -11.96 10.15 7.49
N SER A 200 -13.16 10.53 7.04
CA SER A 200 -14.22 9.58 6.65
C SER A 200 -14.05 9.00 5.24
N GLY A 201 -13.12 9.52 4.45
CA GLY A 201 -12.98 9.16 3.02
C GLY A 201 -14.08 9.73 2.12
N MET A 202 -14.97 10.57 2.64
CA MET A 202 -16.00 11.27 1.86
C MET A 202 -15.49 12.64 1.45
N ASP A 203 -14.65 12.65 0.43
CA ASP A 203 -14.08 13.87 -0.13
C ASP A 203 -15.19 14.82 -0.57
N ASP A 204 -14.98 16.12 -0.32
CA ASP A 204 -15.91 17.17 -0.68
C ASP A 204 -17.34 17.01 -0.09
N TYR A 205 -17.47 16.26 1.01
CA TYR A 205 -18.73 16.11 1.73
C TYR A 205 -19.22 17.49 2.21
N PRO A 206 -20.39 18.01 1.71
CA PRO A 206 -20.76 19.39 1.89
C PRO A 206 -20.77 19.89 3.34
N PRO A 207 -21.27 19.17 4.35
CA PRO A 207 -21.22 19.61 5.75
C PRO A 207 -19.79 19.79 6.28
N GLN A 208 -18.82 18.96 5.85
CA GLN A 208 -17.43 19.09 6.27
C GLN A 208 -16.74 20.25 5.59
N VAL A 209 -17.02 20.48 4.30
CA VAL A 209 -16.51 21.65 3.55
C VAL A 209 -17.00 22.94 4.21
N GLU A 210 -18.28 23.00 4.56
CA GLU A 210 -18.88 24.17 5.23
C GLU A 210 -18.26 24.41 6.62
N LEU A 211 -18.04 23.35 7.41
CA LEU A 211 -17.39 23.44 8.70
C LEU A 211 -15.93 23.92 8.55
N HIS A 212 -15.20 23.36 7.58
CA HIS A 212 -13.83 23.77 7.30
C HIS A 212 -13.76 25.25 6.93
N ARG A 213 -14.63 25.72 6.04
CA ARG A 213 -14.72 27.12 5.68
C ARG A 213 -14.94 28.03 6.89
N LYS A 214 -15.89 27.69 7.77
CA LYS A 214 -16.14 28.43 9.00
C LYS A 214 -14.93 28.47 9.95
N ASN A 215 -14.20 27.39 10.04
CA ASN A 215 -12.99 27.31 10.88
C ASN A 215 -11.84 28.14 10.34
N MET A 216 -11.76 28.32 9.00
CA MET A 216 -10.73 29.17 8.37
C MET A 216 -11.05 30.66 8.46
N GLU A 217 -12.29 31.05 8.73
CA GLU A 217 -12.74 32.43 8.90
C GLU A 217 -12.56 32.97 10.33
N GLN A 218 -12.18 32.10 11.31
CA GLN A 218 -11.89 32.44 12.70
C GLN A 218 -10.39 32.64 12.94
#